data_b08b636eeb32c2785f0096c3385e234f
#
_entry.id   b08b636eeb32c2785f0096c3385e234f
#
_cell.length_a   1.000
_cell.length_b   1.000
_cell.length_c   1.000
_cell.angle_alpha   90.00
_cell.angle_beta   90.00
_cell.angle_gamma   90.00
#
_symmetry.space_group_name_H-M   'P 1'
#
loop_
_entity.id
_entity.type
_entity.pdbx_description
1 polymer ?
#
loop_
_entity_poly.entity_id
_entity_poly.type
_entity_poly.pdbx_seq_one_letter_code
_entity_poly.pdbx_strand_id
1 'polypeptide(L)'
;MGEADNTKVVQEAYAAFGRGDVQAILDRLDDSVVWTAIYGSGPQVPQGGERRGKTAVADFFKQLPNQVTFSKFEPREFIATGDKVVALGHYNGKTPVGKSFDLDFAMVFTLRNGKVVRFQEFTDSAAVNAAYSA
;
A
#
# COMPACT_ATOMS: atom_id res chain seq x y z
N MET A 1 20.66 -2.43 9.06
CA MET A 1 20.07 -1.10 9.00
C MET A 1 19.15 -0.90 10.18
N GLY A 2 19.19 0.27 10.77
CA GLY A 2 18.40 0.56 11.95
C GLY A 2 16.96 0.98 11.65
N GLU A 3 16.19 1.14 12.72
CA GLU A 3 14.78 1.54 12.63
C GLU A 3 14.60 2.90 11.96
N ALA A 4 15.47 3.87 12.23
CA ALA A 4 15.41 5.19 11.60
C ALA A 4 15.63 5.10 10.08
N ASP A 5 16.58 4.26 9.65
CA ASP A 5 16.84 4.04 8.22
C ASP A 5 15.66 3.37 7.55
N ASN A 6 15.05 2.38 8.20
CA ASN A 6 13.88 1.68 7.68
C ASN A 6 12.68 2.63 7.56
N THR A 7 12.46 3.48 8.56
CA THR A 7 11.41 4.50 8.51
C THR A 7 11.60 5.41 7.30
N LYS A 8 12.85 5.85 7.06
CA LYS A 8 13.15 6.72 5.92
C LYS A 8 12.85 6.05 4.59
N VAL A 9 13.19 4.77 4.43
CA VAL A 9 12.86 4.01 3.21
C VAL A 9 11.35 4.01 2.96
N VAL A 10 10.56 3.75 4.00
CA VAL A 10 9.10 3.73 3.89
C VAL A 10 8.55 5.12 3.58
N GLN A 11 9.06 6.16 4.24
CA GLN A 11 8.64 7.54 3.96
C GLN A 11 8.96 7.95 2.52
N GLU A 12 10.12 7.55 2.00
CA GLU A 12 10.49 7.82 0.61
C GLU A 12 9.59 7.08 -0.37
N ALA A 13 9.15 5.85 -0.04
CA ALA A 13 8.19 5.11 -0.86
C ALA A 13 6.85 5.84 -0.95
N TYR A 14 6.34 6.36 0.17
CA TYR A 14 5.10 7.16 0.16
C TYR A 14 5.26 8.45 -0.64
N ALA A 15 6.39 9.13 -0.50
CA ALA A 15 6.67 10.35 -1.27
C ALA A 15 6.68 10.05 -2.77
N ALA A 16 7.30 8.93 -3.17
CA ALA A 16 7.30 8.48 -4.56
C ALA A 16 5.89 8.17 -5.06
N PHE A 17 5.08 7.52 -4.23
CA PHE A 17 3.68 7.26 -4.58
C PHE A 17 2.91 8.56 -4.80
N GLY A 18 3.10 9.54 -3.93
CA GLY A 18 2.42 10.84 -4.03
C GLY A 18 2.75 11.63 -5.30
N ARG A 19 3.93 11.40 -5.90
CA ARG A 19 4.31 12.05 -7.16
C ARG A 19 4.18 11.13 -8.38
N GLY A 20 3.60 9.93 -8.21
CA GLY A 20 3.39 8.98 -9.30
C GLY A 20 4.65 8.31 -9.83
N ASP A 21 5.72 8.30 -9.04
CA ASP A 21 7.01 7.72 -9.44
C ASP A 21 7.08 6.24 -9.04
N VAL A 22 6.50 5.39 -9.86
CA VAL A 22 6.43 3.95 -9.59
C VAL A 22 7.82 3.32 -9.54
N GLN A 23 8.75 3.75 -10.42
CA GLN A 23 10.11 3.19 -10.43
C GLN A 23 10.82 3.45 -9.09
N ALA A 24 10.65 4.64 -8.51
CA ALA A 24 11.25 4.94 -7.21
C ALA A 24 10.66 4.08 -6.08
N ILE A 25 9.37 3.69 -6.18
CA ILE A 25 8.79 2.71 -5.24
C ILE A 25 9.47 1.35 -5.42
N LEU A 26 9.54 0.87 -6.66
CA LEU A 26 10.11 -0.46 -6.97
C LEU A 26 11.58 -0.55 -6.54
N ASP A 27 12.33 0.54 -6.65
CA ASP A 27 13.73 0.60 -6.24
C ASP A 27 13.92 0.34 -4.72
N ARG A 28 12.87 0.50 -3.93
CA ARG A 28 12.90 0.25 -2.50
C ARG A 28 12.43 -1.14 -2.10
N LEU A 29 12.02 -1.94 -3.08
CA LEU A 29 11.52 -3.30 -2.84
C LEU A 29 12.59 -4.33 -3.16
N ASP A 30 12.59 -5.41 -2.39
CA ASP A 30 13.38 -6.60 -2.71
C ASP A 30 12.77 -7.31 -3.91
N ASP A 31 13.59 -7.98 -4.70
CA ASP A 31 13.11 -8.71 -5.90
C ASP A 31 12.05 -9.77 -5.55
N SER A 32 12.14 -10.35 -4.36
CA SER A 32 11.23 -11.40 -3.89
C SER A 32 10.10 -10.85 -3.00
N VAL A 33 9.82 -9.56 -3.06
CA VAL A 33 8.80 -8.92 -2.21
C VAL A 33 7.45 -9.62 -2.29
N VAL A 34 6.77 -9.73 -1.15
CA VAL A 34 5.37 -10.18 -1.06
C VAL A 34 4.52 -8.98 -0.67
N TRP A 35 3.59 -8.62 -1.53
CA TRP A 35 2.78 -7.40 -1.42
C TRP A 35 1.31 -7.80 -1.29
N THR A 36 0.73 -7.61 -0.11
CA THR A 36 -0.67 -7.95 0.14
C THR A 36 -1.46 -6.69 0.44
N ALA A 37 -2.30 -6.31 -0.51
CA ALA A 37 -3.19 -5.17 -0.36
C ALA A 37 -4.53 -5.63 0.22
N ILE A 38 -5.05 -4.85 1.13
CA ILE A 38 -6.40 -4.91 1.70
C ILE A 38 -6.81 -6.33 2.12
N TYR A 39 -6.26 -6.79 3.25
CA TYR A 39 -6.66 -8.07 3.84
C TYR A 39 -8.19 -8.12 4.02
N GLY A 40 -8.79 -9.25 3.65
CA GLY A 40 -10.23 -9.46 3.75
C GLY A 40 -11.04 -8.91 2.59
N SER A 41 -10.39 -8.32 1.58
CA SER A 41 -11.10 -7.85 0.38
C SER A 41 -11.63 -9.02 -0.44
N GLY A 42 -12.83 -8.84 -0.99
CA GLY A 42 -13.46 -9.82 -1.86
C GLY A 42 -13.03 -9.71 -3.31
N PRO A 43 -13.54 -10.62 -4.17
CA PRO A 43 -13.14 -10.63 -5.60
C PRO A 43 -13.57 -9.39 -6.37
N GLN A 44 -14.51 -8.61 -5.85
CA GLN A 44 -14.94 -7.36 -6.48
C GLN A 44 -13.91 -6.22 -6.33
N VAL A 45 -12.89 -6.37 -5.47
CA VAL A 45 -11.86 -5.37 -5.24
C VAL A 45 -10.62 -5.75 -6.07
N PRO A 46 -10.42 -5.13 -7.24
CA PRO A 46 -9.38 -5.61 -8.16
C PRO A 46 -7.96 -5.39 -7.66
N GLN A 47 -7.72 -4.35 -6.84
CA GLN A 47 -6.39 -4.09 -6.28
C GLN A 47 -6.11 -4.89 -5.02
N GLY A 48 -7.09 -5.57 -4.44
CA GLY A 48 -6.90 -6.39 -3.24
C GLY A 48 -6.12 -7.67 -3.51
N GLY A 49 -5.58 -8.27 -2.44
CA GLY A 49 -4.93 -9.57 -2.53
C GLY A 49 -3.41 -9.51 -2.59
N GLU A 50 -2.82 -10.68 -2.78
CA GLU A 50 -1.37 -10.89 -2.71
C GLU A 50 -0.74 -10.86 -4.08
N ARG A 51 0.42 -10.18 -4.17
CA ARG A 51 1.31 -10.19 -5.36
C ARG A 51 2.70 -10.55 -4.92
N ARG A 52 3.38 -11.38 -5.70
CA ARG A 52 4.72 -11.85 -5.40
C ARG A 52 5.69 -11.39 -6.46
N GLY A 53 6.77 -10.73 -6.04
CA GLY A 53 7.83 -10.23 -6.88
C GLY A 53 7.57 -8.84 -7.45
N LYS A 54 8.65 -8.16 -7.85
CA LYS A 54 8.58 -6.78 -8.33
C LYS A 54 7.71 -6.61 -9.58
N THR A 55 7.73 -7.57 -10.50
CA THR A 55 6.95 -7.49 -11.74
C THR A 55 5.46 -7.42 -11.44
N ALA A 56 4.98 -8.28 -10.51
CA ALA A 56 3.58 -8.27 -10.10
C ALA A 56 3.21 -6.98 -9.38
N VAL A 57 4.11 -6.44 -8.55
CA VAL A 57 3.88 -5.17 -7.85
C VAL A 57 3.88 -4.00 -8.83
N ALA A 58 4.76 -4.01 -9.83
CA ALA A 58 4.76 -3.00 -10.88
C ALA A 58 3.42 -2.97 -11.61
N ASP A 59 2.87 -4.13 -11.94
CA ASP A 59 1.55 -4.23 -12.56
C ASP A 59 0.44 -3.71 -11.65
N PHE A 60 0.51 -4.02 -10.35
CA PHE A 60 -0.42 -3.49 -9.35
C PHE A 60 -0.47 -1.95 -9.42
N PHE A 61 0.67 -1.28 -9.39
CA PHE A 61 0.72 0.18 -9.44
C PHE A 61 0.28 0.73 -10.80
N LYS A 62 0.56 0.01 -11.89
CA LYS A 62 0.12 0.40 -13.23
C LYS A 62 -1.40 0.41 -13.35
N GLN A 63 -2.07 -0.56 -12.73
CA GLN A 63 -3.53 -0.70 -12.81
C GLN A 63 -4.27 0.18 -11.80
N LEU A 64 -3.62 0.56 -10.70
CA LEU A 64 -4.26 1.23 -9.58
C LEU A 64 -5.06 2.48 -9.96
N PRO A 65 -4.56 3.40 -10.83
CA PRO A 65 -5.32 4.59 -11.19
C PRO A 65 -6.66 4.30 -11.90
N ASN A 66 -6.80 3.13 -12.52
CA ASN A 66 -8.05 2.71 -13.16
C ASN A 66 -9.01 2.04 -12.18
N GLN A 67 -8.55 1.72 -10.98
CA GLN A 67 -9.30 0.95 -10.00
C GLN A 67 -9.78 1.80 -8.82
N VAL A 68 -9.10 2.89 -8.53
CA VAL A 68 -9.44 3.80 -7.46
C VAL A 68 -8.88 5.19 -7.74
N THR A 69 -9.64 6.22 -7.40
CA THR A 69 -9.17 7.61 -7.42
C THR A 69 -9.12 8.11 -5.98
N PHE A 70 -7.92 8.38 -5.49
CA PHE A 70 -7.74 8.93 -4.14
C PHE A 70 -7.88 10.45 -4.17
N SER A 71 -8.81 10.98 -3.36
CA SER A 71 -8.89 12.41 -3.06
C SER A 71 -8.05 12.76 -1.85
N LYS A 72 -7.72 11.75 -1.03
CA LYS A 72 -6.87 11.88 0.14
C LYS A 72 -6.10 10.58 0.32
N PHE A 73 -4.80 10.69 0.57
CA PHE A 73 -3.95 9.57 0.90
C PHE A 73 -2.86 10.09 1.83
N GLU A 74 -3.06 9.93 3.14
CA GLU A 74 -2.24 10.58 4.16
C GLU A 74 -1.64 9.56 5.12
N PRO A 75 -0.39 9.15 4.93
CA PRO A 75 0.33 8.50 6.04
C PRO A 75 0.59 9.57 7.12
N ARG A 76 0.18 9.27 8.35
CA ARG A 76 0.19 10.25 9.45
C ARG A 76 1.20 9.94 10.53
N GLU A 77 1.45 8.66 10.76
CA GLU A 77 2.31 8.21 11.85
C GLU A 77 3.13 7.01 11.41
N PHE A 78 4.40 6.98 11.78
CA PHE A 78 5.30 5.88 11.48
C PHE A 78 5.84 5.32 12.78
N ILE A 79 5.69 4.01 12.98
CA ILE A 79 6.14 3.30 14.18
C ILE A 79 7.10 2.21 13.72
N ALA A 80 8.36 2.32 14.12
CA ALA A 80 9.39 1.34 13.74
C ALA A 80 9.79 0.50 14.95
N THR A 81 9.88 -0.80 14.73
CA THR A 81 10.37 -1.75 15.73
C THR A 81 11.05 -2.93 15.02
N GLY A 82 12.33 -3.16 15.35
CA GLY A 82 13.10 -4.21 14.69
C GLY A 82 13.17 -4.00 13.17
N ASP A 83 12.73 -5.01 12.42
CA ASP A 83 12.72 -4.99 10.97
C ASP A 83 11.39 -4.47 10.37
N LYS A 84 10.49 -3.95 11.20
CA LYS A 84 9.16 -3.54 10.77
C LYS A 84 8.94 -2.04 10.92
N VAL A 85 8.20 -1.48 9.97
CA VAL A 85 7.66 -0.12 10.06
C VAL A 85 6.16 -0.21 9.83
N VAL A 86 5.39 0.35 10.77
CA VAL A 86 3.94 0.47 10.65
C VAL A 86 3.60 1.90 10.29
N ALA A 87 2.89 2.10 9.20
CA ALA A 87 2.37 3.40 8.80
C ALA A 87 0.87 3.43 9.10
N LEU A 88 0.47 4.36 9.96
CA LEU A 88 -0.93 4.62 10.26
C LEU A 88 -1.36 5.87 9.50
N GLY A 89 -2.50 5.80 8.85
CA GLY A 89 -2.95 6.94 8.06
C GLY A 89 -4.43 6.87 7.71
N HIS A 90 -4.80 7.67 6.72
CA HIS A 90 -6.17 7.81 6.27
C HIS A 90 -6.22 7.99 4.77
N TYR A 91 -7.21 7.39 4.11
CA TYR A 91 -7.43 7.63 2.70
C TYR A 91 -8.92 7.76 2.38
N ASN A 92 -9.20 8.54 1.33
CA ASN A 92 -10.51 8.61 0.70
C ASN A 92 -10.35 8.17 -0.75
N GLY A 93 -11.04 7.11 -1.13
CA GLY A 93 -10.99 6.57 -2.49
C GLY A 93 -12.37 6.48 -3.12
N LYS A 94 -12.44 6.81 -4.41
CA LYS A 94 -13.65 6.64 -5.21
C LYS A 94 -13.44 5.51 -6.19
N THR A 95 -14.41 4.60 -6.26
CA THR A 95 -14.36 3.42 -7.10
C THR A 95 -15.01 3.69 -8.46
N PRO A 96 -14.75 2.84 -9.48
CA PRO A 96 -15.45 2.94 -10.78
C PRO A 96 -16.96 2.74 -10.70
N VAL A 97 -17.46 2.14 -9.61
CA VAL A 97 -18.90 2.00 -9.37
C VAL A 97 -19.54 3.35 -9.01
N GLY A 98 -18.72 4.34 -8.58
CA GLY A 98 -19.17 5.67 -8.19
C GLY A 98 -19.34 5.85 -6.70
N LYS A 99 -19.10 4.81 -5.91
CA LYS A 99 -19.12 4.88 -4.44
C LYS A 99 -17.74 5.22 -3.90
N SER A 100 -17.69 5.76 -2.69
CA SER A 100 -16.43 6.12 -2.03
C SER A 100 -16.26 5.38 -0.72
N PHE A 101 -15.00 5.26 -0.30
CA PHE A 101 -14.66 4.87 1.06
C PHE A 101 -13.77 5.95 1.68
N ASP A 102 -13.92 6.16 2.98
CA ASP A 102 -13.19 7.17 3.76
C ASP A 102 -12.76 6.50 5.06
N LEU A 103 -11.53 6.00 5.12
CA LEU A 103 -11.12 5.01 6.10
C LEU A 103 -9.71 5.26 6.62
N ASP A 104 -9.48 4.88 7.86
CA ASP A 104 -8.13 4.74 8.40
C ASP A 104 -7.50 3.46 7.87
N PHE A 105 -6.18 3.48 7.74
CA PHE A 105 -5.42 2.29 7.37
C PHE A 105 -4.24 2.06 8.30
N ALA A 106 -3.79 0.81 8.35
CA ALA A 106 -2.51 0.41 8.91
C ALA A 106 -1.76 -0.38 7.84
N MET A 107 -0.59 0.08 7.47
CA MET A 107 0.26 -0.61 6.51
C MET A 107 1.54 -1.05 7.20
N VAL A 108 1.85 -2.34 7.11
CA VAL A 108 3.00 -2.94 7.77
C VAL A 108 4.05 -3.29 6.72
N PHE A 109 5.24 -2.72 6.88
CA PHE A 109 6.39 -2.99 6.01
C PHE A 109 7.41 -3.79 6.80
N THR A 110 7.86 -4.89 6.24
CA THR A 110 9.00 -5.65 6.76
C THR A 110 10.18 -5.41 5.83
N LEU A 111 11.32 -5.02 6.40
CA LEU A 111 12.52 -4.65 5.63
C LEU A 111 13.69 -5.58 5.99
N ARG A 112 14.56 -5.76 4.99
CA ARG A 112 15.82 -6.48 5.16
C ARG A 112 16.86 -5.81 4.25
N ASN A 113 17.99 -5.43 4.83
CA ASN A 113 19.08 -4.77 4.10
C ASN A 113 18.61 -3.53 3.33
N GLY A 114 17.73 -2.73 3.96
CA GLY A 114 17.23 -1.49 3.37
C GLY A 114 16.20 -1.65 2.27
N LYS A 115 15.67 -2.87 2.07
CA LYS A 115 14.65 -3.16 1.06
C LYS A 115 13.41 -3.75 1.72
N VAL A 116 12.24 -3.38 1.20
CA VAL A 116 10.97 -3.95 1.65
C VAL A 116 10.85 -5.38 1.11
N VAL A 117 10.72 -6.34 2.01
CA VAL A 117 10.52 -7.76 1.65
C VAL A 117 9.06 -8.16 1.80
N ARG A 118 8.27 -7.42 2.57
CA ARG A 118 6.85 -7.69 2.75
C ARG A 118 6.08 -6.40 3.01
N PHE A 119 4.91 -6.30 2.40
CA PHE A 119 3.94 -5.24 2.63
C PHE A 119 2.58 -5.85 2.95
N GLN A 120 1.91 -5.31 3.95
CA GLN A 120 0.57 -5.76 4.37
C GLN A 120 -0.29 -4.55 4.65
N GLU A 121 -1.44 -4.48 3.99
CA GLU A 121 -2.38 -3.37 4.16
C GLU A 121 -3.64 -3.84 4.88
N PHE A 122 -3.98 -3.14 5.97
CA PHE A 122 -5.16 -3.41 6.79
C PHE A 122 -6.03 -2.15 6.83
N THR A 123 -7.31 -2.34 6.63
CA THR A 123 -8.32 -1.29 6.73
C THR A 123 -9.68 -1.96 6.99
N ASP A 124 -10.76 -1.19 6.99
CA ASP A 124 -12.11 -1.77 7.06
C ASP A 124 -12.44 -2.41 5.71
N SER A 125 -12.14 -3.68 5.56
CA SER A 125 -12.33 -4.41 4.30
C SER A 125 -13.81 -4.54 3.94
N ALA A 126 -14.71 -4.59 4.91
CA ALA A 126 -16.15 -4.64 4.64
C ALA A 126 -16.60 -3.35 3.94
N ALA A 127 -16.11 -2.19 4.39
CA ALA A 127 -16.41 -0.91 3.76
C ALA A 127 -15.82 -0.81 2.35
N VAL A 128 -14.60 -1.30 2.15
CA VAL A 128 -13.99 -1.33 0.81
C VAL A 128 -14.79 -2.25 -0.11
N ASN A 129 -15.14 -3.44 0.34
CA ASN A 129 -15.96 -4.39 -0.44
C ASN A 129 -17.29 -3.74 -0.87
N ALA A 130 -17.96 -3.04 0.04
CA ALA A 130 -19.21 -2.33 -0.25
C ALA A 130 -19.02 -1.25 -1.31
N ALA A 131 -17.90 -0.51 -1.27
CA ALA A 131 -17.62 0.56 -2.22
C ALA A 131 -17.36 0.05 -3.64
N TYR A 132 -16.92 -1.21 -3.81
CA TYR A 132 -16.73 -1.84 -5.11
C TYR A 132 -17.94 -2.66 -5.57
N SER A 133 -18.97 -2.78 -4.77
CA SER A 133 -20.18 -3.55 -5.10
C SER A 133 -21.24 -2.66 -5.71
N ALA A 134 -21.89 -3.18 -6.73
CA ALA A 134 -22.94 -2.46 -7.45
C ALA A 134 -24.17 -2.16 -6.57
#